data_8d22cf119a1ae522c1a2aed47719aeca
#
_entry.id   8d22cf119a1ae522c1a2aed47719aeca
#
_cell.length_a   1.000
_cell.length_b   1.000
_cell.length_c   1.000
_cell.angle_alpha   90.00
_cell.angle_beta   90.00
_cell.angle_gamma   90.00
#
_symmetry.space_group_name_H-M   'P 1'
#
loop_
_entity.id
_entity.type
_entity.pdbx_description
1 polymer ?
#
loop_
_entity_poly.entity_id
_entity_poly.type
_entity_poly.pdbx_seq_one_letter_code
_entity_poly.pdbx_strand_id
1 'polypeptide(L)'
;MGFNRRKMEDERRRAAEKKAAQQRATDPQIMEDAERLVAVWNERQKQQMPMLFSPTIGAAIAAGYWFHCVRCPACRTINAIDLRTLDRHHDAAITSLIPALSCRSCRPNAPFAELVRLSRKSIADDMREEHQRRVLGGK
;
A
#
# COMPACT_ATOMS: atom_id res chain seq x y z
N MET A 1 -31.88 8.66 -23.11
CA MET A 1 -31.73 8.79 -21.66
C MET A 1 -31.16 7.55 -20.96
N GLY A 2 -30.67 6.55 -21.70
CA GLY A 2 -29.92 5.42 -21.18
C GLY A 2 -28.52 5.78 -20.62
N PHE A 3 -28.09 6.99 -20.88
CA PHE A 3 -26.75 7.48 -20.51
C PHE A 3 -26.56 7.62 -19.01
N ASN A 4 -27.53 8.19 -18.32
CA ASN A 4 -27.45 8.41 -16.87
C ASN A 4 -27.65 7.15 -16.05
N ARG A 5 -28.32 6.16 -16.62
CA ARG A 5 -28.65 4.91 -15.94
C ARG A 5 -27.40 4.04 -15.69
N ARG A 6 -26.55 3.88 -16.72
CA ARG A 6 -25.28 3.14 -16.59
C ARG A 6 -24.34 3.78 -15.57
N LYS A 7 -24.22 5.11 -15.63
CA LYS A 7 -23.40 5.86 -14.72
C LYS A 7 -23.86 5.71 -13.28
N MET A 8 -25.18 5.77 -13.05
CA MET A 8 -25.76 5.59 -11.73
C MET A 8 -25.58 4.16 -11.19
N GLU A 9 -25.71 3.16 -12.06
CA GLU A 9 -25.48 1.76 -11.69
C GLU A 9 -24.01 1.52 -11.32
N ASP A 10 -23.08 2.09 -12.07
CA ASP A 10 -21.65 2.01 -11.79
C ASP A 10 -21.30 2.71 -10.47
N GLU A 11 -21.87 3.87 -10.20
CA GLU A 11 -21.69 4.61 -8.95
C GLU A 11 -22.23 3.82 -7.76
N ARG A 12 -23.41 3.20 -7.89
CA ARG A 12 -24.00 2.35 -6.87
C ARG A 12 -23.13 1.13 -6.58
N ARG A 13 -22.60 0.51 -7.61
CA ARG A 13 -21.71 -0.65 -7.46
C ARG A 13 -20.42 -0.26 -6.74
N ARG A 14 -19.79 0.84 -7.12
CA ARG A 14 -18.59 1.36 -6.46
C ARG A 14 -18.87 1.70 -4.99
N ALA A 15 -20.00 2.33 -4.70
CA ALA A 15 -20.39 2.64 -3.33
C ALA A 15 -20.62 1.39 -2.51
N ALA A 16 -21.29 0.36 -3.08
CA ALA A 16 -21.50 -0.92 -2.43
C ALA A 16 -20.18 -1.66 -2.18
N GLU A 17 -19.24 -1.63 -3.12
CA GLU A 17 -17.91 -2.21 -2.98
C GLU A 17 -17.11 -1.53 -1.88
N LYS A 18 -17.15 -0.20 -1.81
CA LYS A 18 -16.51 0.57 -0.73
C LYS A 18 -17.10 0.23 0.63
N LYS A 19 -18.41 0.15 0.72
CA LYS A 19 -19.10 -0.20 1.97
C LYS A 19 -18.75 -1.62 2.41
N ALA A 20 -18.74 -2.58 1.50
CA ALA A 20 -18.34 -3.95 1.77
C ALA A 20 -16.88 -4.03 2.24
N ALA A 21 -15.99 -3.26 1.61
CA ALA A 21 -14.58 -3.19 2.01
C ALA A 21 -14.43 -2.59 3.41
N GLN A 22 -15.19 -1.54 3.73
CA GLN A 22 -15.19 -0.94 5.07
C GLN A 22 -15.73 -1.92 6.14
N GLN A 23 -16.77 -2.67 5.82
CA GLN A 23 -17.30 -3.69 6.73
C GLN A 23 -16.30 -4.81 6.98
N ARG A 24 -15.60 -5.28 5.94
CA ARG A 24 -14.51 -6.26 6.08
C ARG A 24 -13.37 -5.70 6.91
N ALA A 25 -13.04 -4.42 6.75
CA ALA A 25 -11.97 -3.77 7.51
C ALA A 25 -12.29 -3.64 9.00
N THR A 26 -13.57 -3.73 9.41
CA THR A 26 -13.97 -3.67 10.82
C THR A 26 -14.15 -5.03 11.48
N ASP A 27 -14.10 -6.12 10.71
CA ASP A 27 -14.17 -7.47 11.25
C ASP A 27 -12.83 -7.84 11.91
N PRO A 28 -12.80 -8.13 13.24
CA PRO A 28 -11.54 -8.44 13.92
C PRO A 28 -10.79 -9.64 13.36
N GLN A 29 -11.48 -10.66 12.91
CA GLN A 29 -10.84 -11.85 12.35
C GLN A 29 -10.18 -11.55 11.01
N ILE A 30 -10.87 -10.79 10.16
CA ILE A 30 -10.32 -10.36 8.86
C ILE A 30 -9.12 -9.45 9.06
N MET A 31 -9.18 -8.54 10.01
CA MET A 31 -8.06 -7.65 10.35
C MET A 31 -6.85 -8.44 10.85
N GLU A 32 -7.06 -9.43 11.71
CA GLU A 32 -5.99 -10.27 12.23
C GLU A 32 -5.34 -11.11 11.14
N ASP A 33 -6.13 -11.72 10.27
CA ASP A 33 -5.63 -12.52 9.14
C ASP A 33 -4.85 -11.65 8.16
N ALA A 34 -5.35 -10.45 7.87
CA ALA A 34 -4.67 -9.47 7.01
C ALA A 34 -3.34 -9.02 7.62
N GLU A 35 -3.31 -8.79 8.92
CA GLU A 35 -2.09 -8.39 9.64
C GLU A 35 -1.01 -9.47 9.54
N ARG A 36 -1.38 -10.73 9.74
CA ARG A 36 -0.44 -11.86 9.58
C ARG A 36 0.09 -11.96 8.16
N LEU A 37 -0.79 -11.82 7.17
CA LEU A 37 -0.41 -11.89 5.76
C LEU A 37 0.61 -10.80 5.40
N VAL A 38 0.34 -9.56 5.81
CA VAL A 38 1.22 -8.42 5.56
C VAL A 38 2.55 -8.60 6.29
N ALA A 39 2.53 -9.08 7.52
CA ALA A 39 3.76 -9.31 8.30
C ALA A 39 4.68 -10.33 7.61
N VAL A 40 4.12 -11.44 7.12
CA VAL A 40 4.87 -12.45 6.36
C VAL A 40 5.44 -11.85 5.08
N TRP A 41 4.63 -11.09 4.35
CA TRP A 41 5.05 -10.47 3.11
C TRP A 41 6.20 -9.48 3.33
N ASN A 42 6.10 -8.62 4.35
CA ASN A 42 7.15 -7.67 4.71
C ASN A 42 8.46 -8.38 5.07
N GLU A 43 8.38 -9.47 5.82
CA GLU A 43 9.56 -10.24 6.21
C GLU A 43 10.25 -10.86 4.99
N ARG A 44 9.48 -11.37 4.03
CA ARG A 44 10.02 -11.89 2.77
C ARG A 44 10.68 -10.78 1.96
N GLN A 45 10.10 -9.58 1.91
CA GLN A 45 10.71 -8.43 1.24
C GLN A 45 12.04 -8.05 1.88
N LYS A 46 12.11 -8.04 3.20
CA LYS A 46 13.31 -7.74 3.96
C LYS A 46 14.44 -8.74 3.69
N GLN A 47 14.09 -10.01 3.55
CA GLN A 47 15.03 -11.09 3.25
C GLN A 47 15.34 -11.23 1.76
N GLN A 48 14.75 -10.39 0.91
CA GLN A 48 14.88 -10.47 -0.55
C GLN A 48 14.52 -11.83 -1.13
N MET A 49 13.55 -12.49 -0.51
CA MET A 49 13.04 -13.78 -0.98
C MET A 49 12.08 -13.59 -2.16
N PRO A 50 11.96 -14.59 -3.05
CA PRO A 50 11.00 -14.52 -4.15
C PRO A 50 9.57 -14.27 -3.64
N MET A 51 8.82 -13.43 -4.36
CA MET A 51 7.43 -13.16 -4.05
C MET A 51 6.56 -14.34 -4.50
N LEU A 52 6.01 -15.06 -3.53
CA LEU A 52 5.09 -16.17 -3.79
C LEU A 52 3.63 -15.69 -3.80
N PHE A 53 3.37 -14.53 -3.23
CA PHE A 53 2.05 -13.92 -3.14
C PHE A 53 2.19 -12.41 -2.98
N SER A 54 1.08 -11.70 -3.14
CA SER A 54 1.00 -10.28 -2.84
C SER A 54 -0.27 -10.00 -2.06
N PRO A 55 -0.21 -9.23 -0.96
CA PRO A 55 -1.43 -8.76 -0.32
C PRO A 55 -2.24 -7.92 -1.28
N THR A 56 -3.55 -7.88 -1.07
CA THR A 56 -4.41 -6.93 -1.76
C THR A 56 -4.32 -5.56 -1.09
N ILE A 57 -4.71 -4.52 -1.81
CA ILE A 57 -4.80 -3.16 -1.26
C ILE A 57 -5.75 -3.16 -0.06
N GLY A 58 -6.89 -3.84 -0.19
CA GLY A 58 -7.88 -3.95 0.89
C GLY A 58 -7.33 -4.64 2.13
N ALA A 59 -6.56 -5.71 1.96
CA ALA A 59 -5.93 -6.42 3.08
C ALA A 59 -4.92 -5.53 3.81
N ALA A 60 -4.10 -4.78 3.07
CA ALA A 60 -3.14 -3.86 3.67
C ALA A 60 -3.85 -2.75 4.47
N ILE A 61 -4.91 -2.17 3.93
CA ILE A 61 -5.70 -1.15 4.60
C ILE A 61 -6.37 -1.73 5.86
N ALA A 62 -6.98 -2.90 5.75
CA ALA A 62 -7.64 -3.58 6.89
C ALA A 62 -6.67 -3.87 8.03
N ALA A 63 -5.43 -4.22 7.71
CA ALA A 63 -4.38 -4.47 8.70
C ALA A 63 -3.77 -3.20 9.29
N GLY A 64 -4.14 -2.02 8.79
CA GLY A 64 -3.60 -0.74 9.23
C GLY A 64 -2.28 -0.35 8.56
N TYR A 65 -1.83 -1.10 7.57
CA TYR A 65 -0.62 -0.78 6.78
C TYR A 65 -1.01 0.12 5.61
N TRP A 66 -1.19 1.39 5.87
CA TRP A 66 -1.72 2.35 4.92
C TRP A 66 -0.71 2.87 3.91
N PHE A 67 0.57 2.65 4.17
CA PHE A 67 1.64 3.20 3.35
C PHE A 67 2.44 2.12 2.67
N HIS A 68 2.60 2.25 1.36
CA HIS A 68 3.44 1.38 0.56
C HIS A 68 4.75 2.09 0.25
N CYS A 69 5.84 1.64 0.86
CA CYS A 69 7.16 2.21 0.65
C CYS A 69 7.80 1.59 -0.58
N VAL A 70 8.22 2.45 -1.49
CA VAL A 70 8.85 2.05 -2.75
C VAL A 70 10.17 2.80 -2.92
N ARG A 71 11.12 2.17 -3.59
CA ARG A 71 12.42 2.73 -3.89
C ARG A 71 12.63 2.78 -5.39
N CYS A 72 13.19 3.89 -5.88
CA CYS A 72 13.71 3.94 -7.25
C CYS A 72 15.09 3.28 -7.28
N PRO A 73 15.30 2.21 -8.07
CA PRO A 73 16.60 1.55 -8.10
C PRO A 73 17.71 2.41 -8.74
N ALA A 74 17.35 3.41 -9.54
CA ALA A 74 18.32 4.30 -10.17
C ALA A 74 18.87 5.36 -9.22
N CYS A 75 18.00 6.13 -8.55
CA CYS A 75 18.42 7.22 -7.66
C CYS A 75 18.30 6.87 -6.18
N ARG A 76 17.75 5.71 -5.85
CA ARG A 76 17.55 5.18 -4.49
C ARG A 76 16.63 6.03 -3.60
N THR A 77 15.86 6.94 -4.19
CA THR A 77 14.87 7.71 -3.47
C THR A 77 13.73 6.80 -3.02
N ILE A 78 13.37 6.89 -1.74
CA ILE A 78 12.27 6.14 -1.14
C ILE A 78 11.08 7.07 -0.99
N ASN A 79 9.91 6.63 -1.47
CA ASN A 79 8.64 7.33 -1.33
C ASN A 79 7.61 6.42 -0.67
N ALA A 80 6.71 7.02 0.08
CA ALA A 80 5.56 6.32 0.64
C ALA A 80 4.30 6.74 -0.12
N ILE A 81 3.51 5.74 -0.50
CA ILE A 81 2.24 5.96 -1.19
C ILE A 81 1.14 5.60 -0.21
N ASP A 82 0.21 6.53 0.01
CA ASP A 82 -0.95 6.28 0.84
C ASP A 82 -1.97 5.47 0.04
N LEU A 83 -2.13 4.21 0.41
CA LEU A 83 -3.04 3.28 -0.28
C LEU A 83 -4.50 3.71 -0.23
N ARG A 84 -4.87 4.48 0.80
CA ARG A 84 -6.25 4.95 0.98
C ARG A 84 -6.65 6.00 -0.05
N THR A 85 -5.68 6.67 -0.66
CA THR A 85 -5.91 7.72 -1.66
C THR A 85 -5.92 7.22 -3.10
N LEU A 86 -5.60 5.94 -3.30
CA LEU A 86 -5.52 5.37 -4.64
C LEU A 86 -6.91 5.04 -5.19
N ASP A 87 -7.14 5.39 -6.45
CA ASP A 87 -8.33 4.99 -7.18
C ASP A 87 -8.11 3.60 -7.81
N ARG A 88 -8.03 2.60 -6.95
CA ARG A 88 -7.81 1.21 -7.33
C ARG A 88 -8.79 0.31 -6.58
N HIS A 89 -9.13 -0.82 -7.19
CA HIS A 89 -10.00 -1.80 -6.56
C HIS A 89 -9.31 -2.41 -5.33
N HIS A 90 -10.07 -2.61 -4.25
CA HIS A 90 -9.51 -3.17 -3.02
C HIS A 90 -8.95 -4.59 -3.18
N ASP A 91 -9.45 -5.36 -4.15
CA ASP A 91 -8.95 -6.71 -4.42
C ASP A 91 -7.72 -6.71 -5.34
N ALA A 92 -7.28 -5.55 -5.83
CA ALA A 92 -6.06 -5.45 -6.62
C ALA A 92 -4.84 -5.78 -5.77
N ALA A 93 -3.91 -6.55 -6.33
CA ALA A 93 -2.66 -6.87 -5.66
C ALA A 93 -1.78 -5.62 -5.50
N ILE A 94 -1.08 -5.51 -4.39
CA ILE A 94 -0.11 -4.44 -4.16
C ILE A 94 0.93 -4.40 -5.29
N THR A 95 1.40 -5.56 -5.73
CA THR A 95 2.38 -5.67 -6.81
C THR A 95 1.87 -5.14 -8.15
N SER A 96 0.56 -5.06 -8.35
CA SER A 96 -0.02 -4.51 -9.58
C SER A 96 0.20 -3.00 -9.72
N LEU A 97 0.61 -2.33 -8.66
CA LEU A 97 0.91 -0.90 -8.67
C LEU A 97 2.28 -0.59 -9.28
N ILE A 98 3.18 -1.56 -9.32
CA ILE A 98 4.59 -1.35 -9.76
C ILE A 98 4.69 -0.67 -11.12
N PRO A 99 3.97 -1.11 -12.18
CA PRO A 99 4.10 -0.47 -13.49
C PRO A 99 3.64 0.99 -13.53
N ALA A 100 2.77 1.38 -12.60
CA ALA A 100 2.27 2.76 -12.52
C ALA A 100 3.16 3.67 -11.68
N LEU A 101 4.14 3.10 -10.96
CA LEU A 101 5.03 3.83 -10.08
C LEU A 101 6.31 4.22 -10.83
N SER A 102 6.52 5.50 -11.04
CA SER A 102 7.73 5.99 -11.68
C SER A 102 8.32 7.14 -10.89
N CYS A 103 9.64 7.13 -10.76
CA CYS A 103 10.35 8.19 -10.09
C CYS A 103 10.29 9.48 -10.91
N ARG A 104 9.83 10.57 -10.30
CA ARG A 104 9.72 11.87 -10.98
C ARG A 104 11.09 12.41 -11.40
N SER A 105 12.12 12.16 -10.60
CA SER A 105 13.48 12.63 -10.88
C SER A 105 14.15 11.85 -12.00
N CYS A 106 13.74 10.61 -12.27
CA CYS A 106 14.35 9.73 -13.27
C CYS A 106 13.55 9.62 -14.56
N ARG A 107 12.37 10.27 -14.65
CA ARG A 107 11.56 10.26 -15.87
C ARG A 107 12.32 10.90 -17.03
N PRO A 108 12.14 10.42 -18.28
CA PRO A 108 11.21 9.38 -18.73
C PRO A 108 11.76 7.94 -18.62
N ASN A 109 13.02 7.75 -18.28
CA ASN A 109 13.70 6.45 -18.30
C ASN A 109 13.79 5.79 -16.93
N ALA A 110 12.82 6.09 -16.04
CA ALA A 110 12.78 5.50 -14.71
C ALA A 110 12.56 3.98 -14.79
N PRO A 111 13.38 3.18 -14.10
CA PRO A 111 13.15 1.75 -13.99
C PRO A 111 11.92 1.48 -13.13
N PHE A 112 11.42 0.23 -13.15
CA PHE A 112 10.34 -0.17 -12.26
C PHE A 112 10.75 0.02 -10.80
N ALA A 113 9.83 0.52 -9.99
CA ALA A 113 10.07 0.71 -8.57
C ALA A 113 10.29 -0.62 -7.85
N GLU A 114 11.19 -0.62 -6.88
CA GLU A 114 11.37 -1.74 -5.97
C GLU A 114 10.44 -1.59 -4.78
N LEU A 115 9.77 -2.67 -4.41
CA LEU A 115 8.96 -2.71 -3.21
C LEU A 115 9.86 -2.85 -1.99
N VAL A 116 9.71 -1.97 -1.02
CA VAL A 116 10.48 -2.03 0.22
C VAL A 116 9.66 -2.70 1.31
N ARG A 117 8.50 -2.14 1.61
CA ARG A 117 7.61 -2.67 2.66
C ARG A 117 6.25 -1.97 2.66
N LEU A 118 5.30 -2.58 3.33
CA LEU A 118 4.09 -1.91 3.79
C LEU A 118 4.32 -1.38 5.21
N SER A 119 3.89 -0.18 5.49
CA SER A 119 4.13 0.50 6.76
C SER A 119 2.84 1.09 7.31
N ARG A 120 2.72 1.12 8.63
CA ARG A 120 1.64 1.81 9.34
C ARG A 120 1.88 3.30 9.46
N LYS A 121 3.11 3.75 9.19
CA LYS A 121 3.51 5.14 9.33
C LYS A 121 4.05 5.66 8.01
N SER A 122 3.86 6.96 7.78
CA SER A 122 4.51 7.64 6.67
C SER A 122 6.04 7.65 6.87
N ILE A 123 6.79 7.88 5.79
CA ILE A 123 8.26 8.02 5.88
C ILE A 123 8.63 9.17 6.82
N ALA A 124 7.89 10.28 6.78
CA ALA A 124 8.14 11.41 7.66
C ALA A 124 7.99 11.03 9.14
N ASP A 125 6.99 10.22 9.48
CA ASP A 125 6.77 9.74 10.84
C ASP A 125 7.88 8.77 11.28
N ASP A 126 8.28 7.86 10.39
CA ASP A 126 9.37 6.92 10.66
C ASP A 126 10.69 7.66 10.92
N MET A 127 11.00 8.66 10.11
CA MET A 127 12.19 9.49 10.28
C MET A 127 12.16 10.26 11.60
N ARG A 128 10.99 10.76 11.98
CA ARG A 128 10.80 11.49 13.24
C ARG A 128 11.03 10.58 14.45
N GLU A 129 10.49 9.38 14.42
CA GLU A 129 10.71 8.39 15.49
C GLU A 129 12.17 7.95 15.58
N GLU A 130 12.81 7.71 14.45
CA GLU A 130 14.22 7.36 14.40
C GLU A 130 15.09 8.47 14.98
N HIS A 131 14.78 9.72 14.65
CA HIS A 131 15.47 10.87 15.22
C HIS A 131 15.27 10.96 16.73
N GLN A 132 14.04 10.77 17.22
CA GLN A 132 13.76 10.73 18.66
C GLN A 132 14.52 9.63 19.37
N ARG A 133 14.60 8.44 18.78
CA ARG A 133 15.39 7.33 19.35
C ARG A 133 16.86 7.67 19.45
N ARG A 134 17.42 8.32 18.43
CA ARG A 134 18.83 8.75 18.43
C ARG A 134 19.09 9.82 19.47
N VAL A 135 18.16 10.76 19.66
CA VAL A 135 18.30 11.87 20.61
C VAL A 135 18.06 11.40 22.05
N LEU A 136 17.03 10.58 22.28
CA LEU A 136 16.62 10.13 23.62
C LEU A 136 17.30 8.85 24.06
N GLY A 137 17.67 7.98 23.14
CA GLY A 137 18.35 6.72 23.40
C GLY A 137 19.84 6.74 23.13
N GLY A 138 20.41 7.91 22.91
CA GLY A 138 21.77 8.12 22.45
C GLY A 138 22.85 7.88 23.50
N LYS A 139 22.89 6.67 23.98
CA LYS A 139 24.06 6.24 24.77
C LYS A 139 24.80 5.18 24.03
#